data_b7f8dab75677c59d05fa96e5abf88d8a
#
_entry.id   b7f8dab75677c59d05fa96e5abf88d8a
#
_cell.length_a   1.000
_cell.length_b   1.000
_cell.length_c   1.000
_cell.angle_alpha   90.00
_cell.angle_beta   90.00
_cell.angle_gamma   90.00
#
_symmetry.space_group_name_H-M   'P 1'
#
loop_
_entity.id
_entity.type
_entity.pdbx_description
1 polymer ?
#
loop_
_entity_poly.entity_id
_entity_poly.type
_entity_poly.pdbx_seq_one_letter_code
_entity_poly.pdbx_strand_id
1 'polypeptide(L)'
;MAAPVPTLDEVRAEIDRIDQAIHDLLMRRVEVVRGIGGLKAGSAPKWRPAREAALLRRLVARHHGEMPPAVLVRIWRELMIGGSLALQEEVSVAVVANGSDSCCWDLARDHFGAVVPLDAHPSPSEVVREVAKGKATIGVLPSAADGETGPWWPLLIRRTPSSPRIVAKLPFAGSGNGRSVGQALAIARVAFEPSGSDHSLIVVEAAPELSRASLMAAVRKADLHARWLARHQTDGRPAHLLEVDGFVGESDPRLATLRENPSLQGVIPIGGYALPLSKS
;
A
#
# COMPACT_ATOMS: atom_id res chain seq x y z
N MET A 1 -49.22 10.67 -19.32
CA MET A 1 -49.69 10.11 -18.04
C MET A 1 -48.43 9.91 -17.20
N ALA A 2 -48.37 10.50 -15.98
CA ALA A 2 -47.29 10.26 -15.03
C ALA A 2 -47.36 8.79 -14.58
N ALA A 3 -46.22 8.11 -14.47
CA ALA A 3 -46.16 6.76 -13.90
C ALA A 3 -46.65 6.79 -12.45
N PRO A 4 -47.41 5.79 -11.98
CA PRO A 4 -47.89 5.75 -10.62
C PRO A 4 -46.69 5.77 -9.65
N VAL A 5 -46.81 6.55 -8.57
CA VAL A 5 -45.79 6.59 -7.51
C VAL A 5 -45.82 5.23 -6.80
N PRO A 6 -44.65 4.53 -6.71
CA PRO A 6 -44.61 3.21 -6.11
C PRO A 6 -44.93 3.29 -4.60
N THR A 7 -45.58 2.27 -4.07
CA THR A 7 -45.82 2.11 -2.65
C THR A 7 -44.56 1.76 -1.89
N LEU A 8 -44.51 1.99 -0.58
CA LEU A 8 -43.36 1.62 0.26
C LEU A 8 -43.04 0.14 0.21
N ASP A 9 -44.05 -0.71 0.12
CA ASP A 9 -43.85 -2.18 0.05
C ASP A 9 -43.28 -2.61 -1.31
N GLU A 10 -43.68 -1.98 -2.40
CA GLU A 10 -43.08 -2.22 -3.72
C GLU A 10 -41.60 -1.79 -3.77
N VAL A 11 -41.25 -0.66 -3.14
CA VAL A 11 -39.85 -0.20 -3.04
C VAL A 11 -39.02 -1.18 -2.20
N ARG A 12 -39.54 -1.65 -1.05
CA ARG A 12 -38.87 -2.65 -0.21
C ARG A 12 -38.65 -3.97 -0.95
N ALA A 13 -39.68 -4.46 -1.65
CA ALA A 13 -39.57 -5.68 -2.44
C ALA A 13 -38.54 -5.55 -3.58
N GLU A 14 -38.36 -4.34 -4.14
CA GLU A 14 -37.30 -4.09 -5.13
C GLU A 14 -35.91 -4.10 -4.49
N ILE A 15 -35.72 -3.50 -3.31
CA ILE A 15 -34.47 -3.55 -2.54
C ILE A 15 -34.12 -5.00 -2.23
N ASP A 16 -35.05 -5.81 -1.73
CA ASP A 16 -34.81 -7.23 -1.42
C ASP A 16 -34.35 -8.02 -2.66
N ARG A 17 -34.92 -7.75 -3.83
CA ARG A 17 -34.48 -8.38 -5.09
C ARG A 17 -33.07 -7.97 -5.49
N ILE A 18 -32.72 -6.70 -5.32
CA ILE A 18 -31.38 -6.18 -5.58
C ILE A 18 -30.38 -6.84 -4.62
N ASP A 19 -30.70 -6.94 -3.33
CA ASP A 19 -29.82 -7.54 -2.33
C ASP A 19 -29.57 -9.04 -2.61
N GLN A 20 -30.60 -9.77 -3.03
CA GLN A 20 -30.45 -11.16 -3.48
C GLN A 20 -29.49 -11.26 -4.69
N ALA A 21 -29.66 -10.40 -5.68
CA ALA A 21 -28.79 -10.39 -6.86
C ALA A 21 -27.34 -10.03 -6.51
N ILE A 22 -27.11 -9.10 -5.60
CA ILE A 22 -25.80 -8.77 -5.07
C ILE A 22 -25.18 -9.97 -4.36
N HIS A 23 -25.94 -10.64 -3.49
CA HIS A 23 -25.48 -11.85 -2.80
C HIS A 23 -25.06 -12.94 -3.79
N ASP A 24 -25.85 -13.25 -4.80
CA ASP A 24 -25.56 -14.29 -5.78
C ASP A 24 -24.30 -13.96 -6.60
N LEU A 25 -24.13 -12.68 -6.97
CA LEU A 25 -22.92 -12.21 -7.66
C LEU A 25 -21.67 -12.30 -6.77
N LEU A 26 -21.79 -12.05 -5.46
CA LEU A 26 -20.70 -12.20 -4.49
C LEU A 26 -20.31 -13.68 -4.36
N MET A 27 -21.28 -14.59 -4.23
CA MET A 27 -21.01 -16.03 -4.15
C MET A 27 -20.32 -16.53 -5.43
N ARG A 28 -20.80 -16.15 -6.60
CA ARG A 28 -20.16 -16.49 -7.87
C ARG A 28 -18.74 -15.94 -7.99
N ARG A 29 -18.50 -14.71 -7.50
CA ARG A 29 -17.15 -14.11 -7.46
C ARG A 29 -16.21 -14.95 -6.59
N VAL A 30 -16.66 -15.42 -5.42
CA VAL A 30 -15.87 -16.28 -4.52
C VAL A 30 -15.52 -17.60 -5.20
N GLU A 31 -16.44 -18.25 -5.89
CA GLU A 31 -16.18 -19.48 -6.65
C GLU A 31 -15.10 -19.28 -7.72
N VAL A 32 -15.20 -18.21 -8.50
CA VAL A 32 -14.18 -17.84 -9.51
C VAL A 32 -12.81 -17.62 -8.86
N VAL A 33 -12.76 -16.92 -7.73
CA VAL A 33 -11.51 -16.66 -6.99
C VAL A 33 -10.87 -17.95 -6.48
N ARG A 34 -11.68 -18.90 -5.96
CA ARG A 34 -11.19 -20.22 -5.54
C ARG A 34 -10.61 -21.01 -6.72
N GLY A 35 -11.25 -20.95 -7.88
CA GLY A 35 -10.74 -21.56 -9.11
C GLY A 35 -9.35 -21.02 -9.53
N ILE A 36 -9.09 -19.74 -9.34
CA ILE A 36 -7.76 -19.15 -9.61
C ILE A 36 -6.69 -19.69 -8.66
N GLY A 37 -7.04 -19.98 -7.40
CA GLY A 37 -6.12 -20.58 -6.42
C GLY A 37 -5.58 -21.93 -6.88
N GLY A 38 -6.41 -22.76 -7.50
CA GLY A 38 -6.01 -24.05 -8.09
C GLY A 38 -5.16 -23.92 -9.36
N LEU A 39 -5.37 -22.89 -10.17
CA LEU A 39 -4.59 -22.63 -11.39
C LEU A 39 -3.19 -22.04 -11.13
N LYS A 40 -3.00 -21.43 -9.97
CA LYS A 40 -1.73 -20.85 -9.51
C LYS A 40 -1.00 -21.81 -8.55
N ALA A 41 -0.88 -23.08 -8.90
CA ALA A 41 -0.02 -24.03 -8.20
C ALA A 41 1.45 -23.60 -8.38
N GLY A 42 1.94 -22.68 -7.53
CA GLY A 42 3.27 -22.15 -7.56
C GLY A 42 3.41 -20.91 -6.66
N SER A 43 4.63 -20.50 -6.38
CA SER A 43 5.07 -19.48 -5.41
C SER A 43 4.69 -18.02 -5.73
N ALA A 44 3.73 -17.76 -6.62
CA ALA A 44 3.32 -16.38 -6.93
C ALA A 44 2.56 -15.75 -5.76
N PRO A 45 2.92 -14.55 -5.31
CA PRO A 45 2.24 -13.87 -4.24
C PRO A 45 0.77 -13.67 -4.59
N LYS A 46 -0.11 -13.99 -3.63
CA LYS A 46 -1.56 -13.88 -3.83
C LYS A 46 -2.03 -12.45 -3.67
N TRP A 47 -1.42 -11.70 -2.76
CA TRP A 47 -1.69 -10.28 -2.60
C TRP A 47 -0.97 -9.45 -3.66
N ARG A 48 -1.73 -8.64 -4.41
CA ARG A 48 -1.24 -7.80 -5.52
C ARG A 48 -1.78 -6.37 -5.38
N PRO A 49 -1.16 -5.54 -4.54
CA PRO A 49 -1.62 -4.17 -4.25
C PRO A 49 -1.80 -3.29 -5.48
N ALA A 50 -0.91 -3.39 -6.47
CA ALA A 50 -1.00 -2.64 -7.72
C ALA A 50 -2.27 -3.00 -8.52
N ARG A 51 -2.62 -4.30 -8.60
CA ARG A 51 -3.85 -4.76 -9.26
C ARG A 51 -5.09 -4.29 -8.52
N GLU A 52 -5.08 -4.28 -7.19
CA GLU A 52 -6.18 -3.76 -6.38
C GLU A 52 -6.39 -2.28 -6.62
N ALA A 53 -5.31 -1.49 -6.61
CA ALA A 53 -5.38 -0.06 -6.90
C ALA A 53 -5.94 0.22 -8.30
N ALA A 54 -5.47 -0.52 -9.32
CA ALA A 54 -5.98 -0.40 -10.69
C ALA A 54 -7.47 -0.77 -10.79
N LEU A 55 -7.92 -1.79 -10.06
CA LEU A 55 -9.35 -2.16 -9.99
C LEU A 55 -10.17 -1.03 -9.36
N LEU A 56 -9.75 -0.51 -8.21
CA LEU A 56 -10.47 0.55 -7.51
C LEU A 56 -10.56 1.83 -8.34
N ARG A 57 -9.47 2.22 -9.04
CA ARG A 57 -9.50 3.37 -9.97
C ARG A 57 -10.54 3.17 -11.07
N ARG A 58 -10.61 1.97 -11.70
CA ARG A 58 -11.62 1.68 -12.73
C ARG A 58 -13.03 1.74 -12.19
N LEU A 59 -13.26 1.26 -10.98
CA LEU A 59 -14.58 1.30 -10.34
C LEU A 59 -15.01 2.73 -10.04
N VAL A 60 -14.11 3.54 -9.47
CA VAL A 60 -14.37 4.95 -9.20
C VAL A 60 -14.56 5.74 -10.49
N ALA A 61 -13.78 5.47 -11.54
CA ALA A 61 -13.93 6.16 -12.84
C ALA A 61 -15.27 5.89 -13.54
N ARG A 62 -15.86 4.71 -13.33
CA ARG A 62 -17.20 4.38 -13.86
C ARG A 62 -18.34 4.72 -12.91
N HIS A 63 -18.00 5.11 -11.68
CA HIS A 63 -19.00 5.40 -10.65
C HIS A 63 -19.82 6.64 -11.00
N HIS A 64 -21.12 6.57 -10.78
CA HIS A 64 -22.08 7.66 -10.95
C HIS A 64 -23.18 7.53 -9.88
N GLY A 65 -23.92 8.60 -9.67
CA GLY A 65 -24.99 8.65 -8.68
C GLY A 65 -24.54 9.23 -7.34
N GLU A 66 -25.42 9.14 -6.36
CA GLU A 66 -25.29 9.84 -5.06
C GLU A 66 -24.42 9.10 -4.04
N MET A 67 -24.15 7.81 -4.24
CA MET A 67 -23.32 7.06 -3.29
C MET A 67 -21.89 7.60 -3.29
N PRO A 68 -21.30 7.99 -2.14
CA PRO A 68 -19.94 8.50 -2.10
C PRO A 68 -18.92 7.47 -2.61
N PRO A 69 -17.94 7.86 -3.47
CA PRO A 69 -16.90 6.95 -3.96
C PRO A 69 -16.11 6.24 -2.86
N ALA A 70 -15.96 6.87 -1.70
CA ALA A 70 -15.29 6.27 -0.54
C ALA A 70 -16.04 5.02 -0.02
N VAL A 71 -17.37 5.02 -0.07
CA VAL A 71 -18.19 3.85 0.32
C VAL A 71 -17.96 2.71 -0.66
N LEU A 72 -17.96 2.99 -1.97
CA LEU A 72 -17.65 2.01 -3.00
C LEU A 72 -16.27 1.36 -2.76
N VAL A 73 -15.24 2.17 -2.52
CA VAL A 73 -13.89 1.67 -2.26
C VAL A 73 -13.88 0.77 -1.02
N ARG A 74 -14.58 1.13 0.05
CA ARG A 74 -14.64 0.34 1.29
C ARG A 74 -15.29 -1.02 1.06
N ILE A 75 -16.41 -1.08 0.34
CA ILE A 75 -17.04 -2.35 -0.04
C ILE A 75 -16.07 -3.25 -0.79
N TRP A 76 -15.37 -2.69 -1.79
CA TRP A 76 -14.40 -3.48 -2.57
C TRP A 76 -13.17 -3.91 -1.78
N ARG A 77 -12.73 -3.14 -0.77
CA ARG A 77 -11.65 -3.55 0.13
C ARG A 77 -12.03 -4.82 0.91
N GLU A 78 -13.23 -4.86 1.50
CA GLU A 78 -13.72 -6.06 2.19
C GLU A 78 -13.78 -7.26 1.24
N LEU A 79 -14.27 -7.06 0.01
CA LEU A 79 -14.37 -8.13 -0.99
C LEU A 79 -13.00 -8.62 -1.50
N MET A 80 -12.00 -7.75 -1.58
CA MET A 80 -10.66 -8.13 -2.08
C MET A 80 -9.84 -8.82 -0.99
N ILE A 81 -9.89 -8.35 0.22
CA ILE A 81 -9.08 -8.88 1.31
C ILE A 81 -9.81 -10.03 2.00
N GLY A 82 -10.91 -9.78 2.70
CA GLY A 82 -11.68 -10.81 3.41
C GLY A 82 -12.35 -11.82 2.49
N GLY A 83 -12.97 -11.34 1.40
CA GLY A 83 -13.70 -12.18 0.43
C GLY A 83 -12.83 -12.80 -0.67
N SER A 84 -11.52 -12.59 -0.71
CA SER A 84 -10.67 -13.16 -1.75
C SER A 84 -9.29 -13.58 -1.26
N LEU A 85 -8.48 -12.67 -0.72
CA LEU A 85 -7.13 -12.97 -0.28
C LEU A 85 -7.15 -13.97 0.90
N ALA A 86 -7.94 -13.69 1.93
CA ALA A 86 -8.06 -14.55 3.11
C ALA A 86 -8.61 -15.95 2.81
N LEU A 87 -9.27 -16.15 1.66
CA LEU A 87 -9.70 -17.46 1.19
C LEU A 87 -8.60 -18.27 0.47
N GLN A 88 -7.51 -17.61 0.09
CA GLN A 88 -6.41 -18.21 -0.66
C GLN A 88 -5.17 -18.46 0.19
N GLU A 89 -4.99 -17.69 1.25
CA GLU A 89 -3.87 -17.81 2.19
C GLU A 89 -4.27 -17.25 3.56
N GLU A 90 -3.56 -17.68 4.59
CA GLU A 90 -3.68 -17.08 5.91
C GLU A 90 -3.09 -15.67 5.87
N VAL A 91 -3.93 -14.67 6.17
CA VAL A 91 -3.57 -13.25 6.15
C VAL A 91 -3.56 -12.73 7.58
N SER A 92 -2.45 -12.12 7.98
CA SER A 92 -2.31 -11.40 9.24
C SER A 92 -1.59 -10.08 9.03
N VAL A 93 -1.94 -9.06 9.79
CA VAL A 93 -1.39 -7.72 9.65
C VAL A 93 -0.74 -7.29 10.97
N ALA A 94 0.57 -7.14 10.97
CA ALA A 94 1.31 -6.54 12.09
C ALA A 94 1.22 -5.02 12.00
N VAL A 95 0.83 -4.35 13.08
CA VAL A 95 0.56 -2.91 13.10
C VAL A 95 1.32 -2.25 14.24
N VAL A 96 1.93 -1.09 13.97
CA VAL A 96 2.48 -0.27 15.05
C VAL A 96 1.34 0.33 15.87
N ALA A 97 1.31 0.02 17.16
CA ALA A 97 0.35 0.57 18.10
C ALA A 97 1.04 0.86 19.43
N ASN A 98 1.24 2.13 19.73
CA ASN A 98 1.87 2.62 20.97
C ASN A 98 0.86 3.42 21.78
N GLY A 99 0.29 2.84 22.81
CA GLY A 99 -0.55 3.53 23.79
C GLY A 99 -1.72 4.29 23.14
N SER A 100 -1.64 5.62 23.12
CA SER A 100 -2.68 6.51 22.59
C SER A 100 -2.62 6.70 21.07
N ASP A 101 -1.51 6.35 20.41
CA ASP A 101 -1.39 6.49 18.95
C ASP A 101 -1.98 5.26 18.24
N SER A 102 -3.22 5.41 17.80
CA SER A 102 -3.97 4.39 17.06
C SER A 102 -4.02 4.64 15.54
N CYS A 103 -3.30 5.64 15.04
CA CYS A 103 -3.39 6.04 13.63
C CYS A 103 -3.14 4.87 12.67
N CYS A 104 -2.03 4.15 12.86
CA CYS A 104 -1.72 2.98 12.01
C CYS A 104 -2.76 1.86 12.17
N TRP A 105 -3.30 1.66 13.37
CA TRP A 105 -4.34 0.66 13.63
C TRP A 105 -5.64 0.97 12.90
N ASP A 106 -6.13 2.19 13.04
CA ASP A 106 -7.36 2.62 12.36
C ASP A 106 -7.21 2.55 10.84
N LEU A 107 -6.06 3.01 10.30
CA LEU A 107 -5.74 2.93 8.87
C LEU A 107 -5.62 1.49 8.37
N ALA A 108 -5.02 0.59 9.14
CA ALA A 108 -4.91 -0.82 8.80
C ALA A 108 -6.30 -1.47 8.73
N ARG A 109 -7.14 -1.26 9.74
CA ARG A 109 -8.51 -1.76 9.79
C ARG A 109 -9.35 -1.25 8.62
N ASP A 110 -9.23 0.03 8.30
CA ASP A 110 -9.97 0.64 7.18
C ASP A 110 -9.50 0.11 5.82
N HIS A 111 -8.24 -0.28 5.70
CA HIS A 111 -7.66 -0.73 4.43
C HIS A 111 -7.80 -2.23 4.22
N PHE A 112 -7.59 -3.05 5.26
CA PHE A 112 -7.56 -4.52 5.17
C PHE A 112 -8.87 -5.16 5.58
N GLY A 113 -9.84 -4.40 6.08
CA GLY A 113 -11.15 -4.89 6.47
C GLY A 113 -11.24 -5.30 7.95
N ALA A 114 -12.48 -5.61 8.36
CA ALA A 114 -12.79 -5.87 9.75
C ALA A 114 -12.54 -7.32 10.19
N VAL A 115 -12.39 -8.25 9.23
CA VAL A 115 -12.28 -9.69 9.52
C VAL A 115 -10.85 -10.22 9.51
N VAL A 116 -9.89 -9.44 9.03
CA VAL A 116 -8.48 -9.83 9.00
C VAL A 116 -7.86 -9.61 10.39
N PRO A 117 -7.13 -10.58 10.95
CA PRO A 117 -6.42 -10.42 12.21
C PRO A 117 -5.39 -9.28 12.16
N LEU A 118 -5.45 -8.39 13.13
CA LEU A 118 -4.49 -7.31 13.35
C LEU A 118 -3.74 -7.55 14.65
N ASP A 119 -2.40 -7.59 14.59
CA ASP A 119 -1.52 -7.80 15.74
C ASP A 119 -0.78 -6.49 16.06
N ALA A 120 -0.95 -6.00 17.29
CA ALA A 120 -0.32 -4.77 17.77
C ALA A 120 1.13 -5.01 18.17
N HIS A 121 2.03 -4.15 17.69
CA HIS A 121 3.45 -4.17 18.03
C HIS A 121 3.91 -2.80 18.56
N PRO A 122 4.79 -2.78 19.58
CA PRO A 122 5.20 -1.53 20.23
C PRO A 122 6.14 -0.67 19.36
N SER A 123 6.76 -1.24 18.32
CA SER A 123 7.73 -0.51 17.50
C SER A 123 7.67 -0.87 16.01
N PRO A 124 8.01 0.09 15.13
CA PRO A 124 8.14 -0.16 13.71
C PRO A 124 9.14 -1.26 13.37
N SER A 125 10.24 -1.36 14.10
CA SER A 125 11.27 -2.38 13.88
C SER A 125 10.76 -3.79 14.16
N GLU A 126 9.85 -3.96 15.12
CA GLU A 126 9.21 -5.26 15.36
C GLU A 126 8.28 -5.65 14.22
N VAL A 127 7.46 -4.73 13.72
CA VAL A 127 6.60 -4.97 12.56
C VAL A 127 7.43 -5.41 11.35
N VAL A 128 8.53 -4.69 11.02
CA VAL A 128 9.43 -5.09 9.92
C VAL A 128 9.98 -6.50 10.14
N ARG A 129 10.38 -6.83 11.36
CA ARG A 129 10.93 -8.15 11.72
C ARG A 129 9.89 -9.27 11.59
N GLU A 130 8.66 -9.06 12.04
CA GLU A 130 7.60 -10.05 11.94
C GLU A 130 7.22 -10.35 10.48
N VAL A 131 7.17 -9.33 9.62
CA VAL A 131 6.97 -9.52 8.18
C VAL A 131 8.17 -10.22 7.53
N ALA A 132 9.39 -9.82 7.86
CA ALA A 132 10.61 -10.45 7.30
C ALA A 132 10.71 -11.93 7.66
N LYS A 133 10.30 -12.33 8.88
CA LYS A 133 10.25 -13.72 9.33
C LYS A 133 9.06 -14.52 8.80
N GLY A 134 8.09 -13.86 8.16
CA GLY A 134 6.86 -14.48 7.66
C GLY A 134 5.86 -14.84 8.73
N LYS A 135 5.96 -14.25 9.91
CA LYS A 135 4.97 -14.39 10.97
C LYS A 135 3.75 -13.49 10.75
N ALA A 136 3.94 -12.37 10.05
CA ALA A 136 2.87 -11.55 9.51
C ALA A 136 2.98 -11.48 7.99
N THR A 137 1.84 -11.49 7.31
CA THR A 137 1.76 -11.34 5.85
C THR A 137 2.05 -9.90 5.44
N ILE A 138 1.55 -8.96 6.21
CA ILE A 138 1.58 -7.51 5.95
C ILE A 138 2.04 -6.79 7.22
N GLY A 139 2.77 -5.70 7.04
CA GLY A 139 3.10 -4.77 8.13
C GLY A 139 2.58 -3.37 7.83
N VAL A 140 2.05 -2.67 8.82
CA VAL A 140 1.60 -1.27 8.69
C VAL A 140 2.43 -0.39 9.61
N LEU A 141 3.06 0.60 9.02
CA LEU A 141 4.08 1.46 9.62
C LEU A 141 3.69 2.93 9.43
N PRO A 142 4.05 3.83 10.34
CA PRO A 142 3.88 5.26 10.11
C PRO A 142 4.64 5.71 8.86
N SER A 143 4.18 6.78 8.21
CA SER A 143 4.93 7.40 7.12
C SER A 143 6.30 7.83 7.63
N ALA A 144 7.35 7.61 6.83
CA ALA A 144 8.69 8.04 7.16
C ALA A 144 8.78 9.58 7.18
N ALA A 145 9.34 10.13 8.23
CA ALA A 145 9.59 11.57 8.38
C ALA A 145 11.03 11.83 8.78
N ASP A 146 11.50 13.05 8.50
CA ASP A 146 12.83 13.49 8.93
C ASP A 146 12.85 13.75 10.45
N GLY A 147 13.97 13.40 11.09
CA GLY A 147 14.15 13.61 12.53
C GLY A 147 13.47 12.55 13.42
N GLU A 148 12.91 11.49 12.88
CA GLU A 148 12.37 10.38 13.68
C GLU A 148 13.46 9.70 14.49
N THR A 149 13.18 9.48 15.78
CA THR A 149 14.04 8.65 16.62
C THR A 149 13.82 7.18 16.29
N GLY A 150 14.82 6.52 15.69
CA GLY A 150 14.75 5.12 15.30
C GLY A 150 13.90 4.88 14.04
N PRO A 151 14.21 5.51 12.91
CA PRO A 151 13.48 5.29 11.66
C PRO A 151 13.55 3.82 11.23
N TRP A 152 12.45 3.33 10.69
CA TRP A 152 12.30 1.91 10.30
C TRP A 152 12.76 1.61 8.88
N TRP A 153 12.73 2.59 7.97
CA TRP A 153 13.05 2.40 6.56
C TRP A 153 14.49 1.92 6.28
N PRO A 154 15.51 2.22 7.12
CA PRO A 154 16.85 1.65 6.94
C PRO A 154 16.88 0.13 7.05
N LEU A 155 15.93 -0.47 7.76
CA LEU A 155 15.84 -1.94 7.88
C LEU A 155 15.46 -2.61 6.55
N LEU A 156 14.92 -1.85 5.58
CA LEU A 156 14.58 -2.34 4.24
C LEU A 156 15.73 -2.28 3.23
N ILE A 157 16.86 -1.66 3.59
CA ILE A 157 18.03 -1.51 2.72
C ILE A 157 18.71 -2.86 2.50
N ARG A 158 18.80 -3.69 3.54
CA ARG A 158 19.42 -5.02 3.48
C ARG A 158 18.51 -5.95 2.68
N ARG A 159 18.99 -6.37 1.51
CA ARG A 159 18.21 -7.19 0.59
C ARG A 159 18.52 -8.67 0.77
N THR A 160 17.50 -9.39 1.14
CA THR A 160 17.41 -10.84 1.01
C THR A 160 16.13 -11.17 0.21
N PRO A 161 15.98 -12.36 -0.34
CA PRO A 161 14.73 -12.75 -1.02
C PRO A 161 13.49 -12.62 -0.14
N SER A 162 13.66 -12.65 1.19
CA SER A 162 12.59 -12.51 2.18
C SER A 162 12.41 -11.09 2.72
N SER A 163 13.21 -10.12 2.25
CA SER A 163 13.09 -8.73 2.74
C SER A 163 11.77 -8.12 2.32
N PRO A 164 11.00 -7.54 3.25
CA PRO A 164 9.78 -6.83 2.91
C PRO A 164 10.07 -5.56 2.10
N ARG A 165 9.09 -5.16 1.30
CA ARG A 165 9.10 -3.94 0.50
C ARG A 165 7.88 -3.09 0.82
N ILE A 166 7.98 -1.79 0.65
CA ILE A 166 6.82 -0.92 0.66
C ILE A 166 6.00 -1.21 -0.58
N VAL A 167 4.68 -1.42 -0.41
CA VAL A 167 3.79 -1.85 -1.49
C VAL A 167 2.46 -1.10 -1.54
N ALA A 168 2.12 -0.36 -0.48
CA ALA A 168 0.91 0.46 -0.46
C ALA A 168 1.06 1.66 0.49
N LYS A 169 0.27 2.71 0.23
CA LYS A 169 0.09 3.87 1.09
C LYS A 169 -1.36 3.94 1.57
N LEU A 170 -1.53 4.19 2.85
CA LEU A 170 -2.81 4.29 3.52
C LEU A 170 -3.08 5.73 4.00
N PRO A 171 -4.33 6.23 3.90
CA PRO A 171 -5.47 5.60 3.23
C PRO A 171 -5.36 5.69 1.71
N PHE A 172 -5.93 4.74 0.98
CA PHE A 172 -5.97 4.78 -0.49
C PHE A 172 -7.07 5.70 -1.04
N ALA A 173 -8.19 5.86 -0.31
CA ALA A 173 -9.31 6.71 -0.68
C ALA A 173 -9.90 7.37 0.56
N GLY A 174 -9.78 8.68 0.65
CA GLY A 174 -10.31 9.46 1.77
C GLY A 174 -9.71 9.08 3.13
N SER A 175 -9.79 9.97 4.09
CA SER A 175 -9.58 9.63 5.49
C SER A 175 -10.89 9.00 6.00
N GLY A 176 -10.85 7.75 6.46
CA GLY A 176 -11.99 7.15 7.18
C GLY A 176 -12.38 7.94 8.43
N ASN A 177 -13.18 7.35 9.27
CA ASN A 177 -13.59 7.90 10.58
C ASN A 177 -12.59 7.58 11.71
N GLY A 178 -11.32 7.36 11.38
CA GLY A 178 -10.27 7.12 12.37
C GLY A 178 -10.11 8.28 13.35
N ARG A 179 -9.67 7.95 14.58
CA ARG A 179 -9.48 8.92 15.67
C ARG A 179 -8.40 9.95 15.43
N SER A 180 -7.46 9.64 14.52
CA SER A 180 -6.37 10.53 14.13
C SER A 180 -6.26 10.63 12.62
N VAL A 181 -5.91 11.84 12.14
CA VAL A 181 -5.59 12.07 10.73
C VAL A 181 -4.12 11.75 10.52
N GLY A 182 -3.83 10.77 9.68
CA GLY A 182 -2.45 10.39 9.39
C GLY A 182 -2.32 9.60 8.09
N GLN A 183 -1.09 9.23 7.79
CA GLN A 183 -0.75 8.37 6.67
C GLN A 183 0.13 7.23 7.18
N ALA A 184 -0.03 6.06 6.57
CA ALA A 184 0.80 4.90 6.86
C ALA A 184 1.30 4.26 5.57
N LEU A 185 2.36 3.47 5.68
CA LEU A 185 2.88 2.64 4.60
C LEU A 185 2.70 1.17 4.94
N ALA A 186 2.25 0.39 3.96
CA ALA A 186 2.18 -1.05 4.11
C ALA A 186 3.41 -1.70 3.47
N ILE A 187 3.98 -2.68 4.19
CA ILE A 187 5.09 -3.51 3.74
C ILE A 187 4.66 -4.97 3.65
N ALA A 188 5.23 -5.69 2.69
CA ALA A 188 5.04 -7.13 2.54
C ALA A 188 6.19 -7.77 1.76
N ARG A 189 6.29 -9.12 1.80
CA ARG A 189 7.26 -9.90 1.01
C ARG A 189 6.75 -10.18 -0.40
N VAL A 190 6.21 -9.17 -1.05
CA VAL A 190 5.74 -9.23 -2.44
C VAL A 190 6.46 -8.19 -3.28
N ALA A 191 6.53 -8.39 -4.58
CA ALA A 191 7.11 -7.41 -5.49
C ALA A 191 6.26 -6.12 -5.52
N PHE A 192 6.92 -4.98 -5.58
CA PHE A 192 6.26 -3.75 -5.99
C PHE A 192 6.07 -3.79 -7.50
N GLU A 193 4.81 -3.76 -7.94
CA GLU A 193 4.41 -3.82 -9.35
C GLU A 193 3.83 -2.46 -9.79
N PRO A 194 3.93 -2.09 -11.09
CA PRO A 194 3.31 -0.87 -11.58
C PRO A 194 1.79 -0.94 -11.54
N SER A 195 1.14 0.14 -11.12
CA SER A 195 -0.33 0.29 -11.10
C SER A 195 -0.85 1.29 -12.13
N GLY A 196 0.06 1.94 -12.87
CA GLY A 196 -0.25 2.97 -13.86
C GLY A 196 -0.18 4.41 -13.29
N SER A 197 -0.18 4.58 -11.98
CA SER A 197 0.03 5.87 -11.31
C SER A 197 0.60 5.59 -9.93
N ASP A 198 1.92 5.77 -9.80
CA ASP A 198 2.70 5.25 -8.69
C ASP A 198 3.68 6.30 -8.14
N HIS A 199 4.13 6.11 -6.92
CA HIS A 199 5.38 6.66 -6.39
C HIS A 199 6.28 5.53 -5.92
N SER A 200 7.59 5.69 -6.12
CA SER A 200 8.61 4.75 -5.67
C SER A 200 9.42 5.36 -4.52
N LEU A 201 9.86 4.53 -3.60
CA LEU A 201 10.77 4.93 -2.54
C LEU A 201 12.15 4.34 -2.79
N ILE A 202 13.15 5.22 -2.80
CA ILE A 202 14.55 4.89 -3.07
C ILE A 202 15.39 5.40 -1.90
N VAL A 203 16.30 4.56 -1.43
CA VAL A 203 17.34 4.97 -0.50
C VAL A 203 18.62 5.21 -1.29
N VAL A 204 19.25 6.36 -1.06
CA VAL A 204 20.55 6.71 -1.63
C VAL A 204 21.55 6.84 -0.49
N GLU A 205 22.54 5.95 -0.48
CA GLU A 205 23.71 6.05 0.38
C GLU A 205 24.74 6.94 -0.29
N ALA A 206 25.18 7.98 0.40
CA ALA A 206 26.03 9.01 -0.16
C ALA A 206 27.30 9.23 0.67
N ALA A 207 28.30 9.84 0.08
CA ALA A 207 29.49 10.29 0.80
C ALA A 207 29.09 11.34 1.86
N PRO A 208 29.75 11.35 3.04
CA PRO A 208 29.37 12.23 4.16
C PRO A 208 29.34 13.72 3.83
N GLU A 209 30.19 14.15 2.91
CA GLU A 209 30.37 15.52 2.43
C GLU A 209 29.36 15.94 1.35
N LEU A 210 28.60 14.98 0.78
CA LEU A 210 27.62 15.31 -0.25
C LEU A 210 26.43 16.08 0.32
N SER A 211 26.25 17.32 -0.15
CA SER A 211 25.11 18.13 0.28
C SER A 211 23.79 17.57 -0.26
N ARG A 212 22.68 17.83 0.46
CA ARG A 212 21.32 17.50 -0.02
C ARG A 212 21.03 18.14 -1.38
N ALA A 213 21.50 19.38 -1.62
CA ALA A 213 21.29 20.07 -2.89
C ALA A 213 22.01 19.35 -4.05
N SER A 214 23.24 18.91 -3.82
CA SER A 214 24.04 18.15 -4.80
C SER A 214 23.44 16.78 -5.07
N LEU A 215 22.96 16.08 -4.04
CA LEU A 215 22.22 14.82 -4.19
C LEU A 215 20.98 15.01 -5.07
N MET A 216 20.14 16.02 -4.77
CA MET A 216 18.92 16.27 -5.54
C MET A 216 19.21 16.74 -6.97
N ALA A 217 20.36 17.40 -7.21
CA ALA A 217 20.81 17.72 -8.55
C ALA A 217 21.22 16.48 -9.35
N ALA A 218 21.92 15.52 -8.72
CA ALA A 218 22.28 14.23 -9.32
C ALA A 218 21.02 13.40 -9.67
N VAL A 219 20.04 13.39 -8.79
CA VAL A 219 18.76 12.70 -9.01
C VAL A 219 18.02 13.28 -10.22
N ARG A 220 17.93 14.62 -10.33
CA ARG A 220 17.33 15.28 -11.49
C ARG A 220 18.10 15.01 -12.79
N LYS A 221 19.45 14.97 -12.73
CA LYS A 221 20.27 14.66 -13.89
C LYS A 221 20.03 13.23 -14.42
N ALA A 222 19.63 12.32 -13.55
CA ALA A 222 19.23 10.96 -13.91
C ALA A 222 17.76 10.86 -14.38
N ASP A 223 17.09 11.99 -14.68
CA ASP A 223 15.68 12.06 -15.08
C ASP A 223 14.72 11.45 -14.06
N LEU A 224 15.03 11.64 -12.77
CA LEU A 224 14.18 11.26 -11.66
C LEU A 224 13.62 12.51 -10.97
N HIS A 225 12.28 12.65 -11.01
CA HIS A 225 11.60 13.68 -10.23
C HIS A 225 11.34 13.12 -8.84
N ALA A 226 12.00 13.70 -7.85
CA ALA A 226 11.97 13.18 -6.50
C ALA A 226 11.77 14.25 -5.44
N ARG A 227 11.11 13.86 -4.35
CA ARG A 227 11.02 14.60 -3.11
C ARG A 227 11.91 13.94 -2.06
N TRP A 228 12.74 14.72 -1.40
CA TRP A 228 13.50 14.25 -0.26
C TRP A 228 12.58 14.11 0.97
N LEU A 229 12.65 12.97 1.65
CA LEU A 229 11.80 12.66 2.81
C LEU A 229 12.58 12.72 4.12
N ALA A 230 13.69 11.99 4.20
CA ALA A 230 14.42 11.82 5.46
C ALA A 230 15.91 11.50 5.23
N ARG A 231 16.71 11.66 6.30
CA ARG A 231 18.11 11.25 6.36
C ARG A 231 18.35 10.43 7.61
N HIS A 232 19.17 9.39 7.50
CA HIS A 232 19.63 8.60 8.63
C HIS A 232 21.08 8.18 8.44
N GLN A 233 21.82 7.95 9.53
CA GLN A 233 23.15 7.35 9.49
C GLN A 233 23.01 5.84 9.56
N THR A 234 23.46 5.14 8.52
CA THR A 234 23.45 3.68 8.44
C THR A 234 24.88 3.19 8.31
N ASP A 235 25.36 2.42 9.29
CA ASP A 235 26.73 1.90 9.32
C ASP A 235 27.81 3.00 9.07
N GLY A 236 27.61 4.18 9.65
CA GLY A 236 28.51 5.33 9.54
C GLY A 236 28.38 6.13 8.23
N ARG A 237 27.43 5.78 7.37
CA ARG A 237 27.17 6.45 6.09
C ARG A 237 25.82 7.16 6.10
N PRO A 238 25.71 8.36 5.51
CA PRO A 238 24.43 9.01 5.36
C PRO A 238 23.59 8.30 4.29
N ALA A 239 22.44 7.81 4.68
CA ALA A 239 21.40 7.28 3.83
C ALA A 239 20.26 8.30 3.71
N HIS A 240 19.81 8.58 2.51
CA HIS A 240 18.75 9.51 2.20
C HIS A 240 17.55 8.78 1.61
N LEU A 241 16.37 8.99 2.18
CA LEU A 241 15.13 8.46 1.65
C LEU A 241 14.50 9.47 0.70
N LEU A 242 14.25 9.02 -0.52
CA LEU A 242 13.61 9.79 -1.59
C LEU A 242 12.30 9.15 -2.01
N GLU A 243 11.29 9.95 -2.25
CA GLU A 243 10.05 9.57 -2.92
C GLU A 243 10.12 10.08 -4.36
N VAL A 244 10.04 9.17 -5.31
CA VAL A 244 10.22 9.42 -6.74
C VAL A 244 8.89 9.26 -7.45
N ASP A 245 8.57 10.19 -8.35
CA ASP A 245 7.38 10.12 -9.18
C ASP A 245 7.46 8.94 -10.16
N GLY A 246 6.38 8.20 -10.25
CA GLY A 246 6.25 7.05 -11.11
C GLY A 246 6.79 5.74 -10.50
N PHE A 247 6.65 4.68 -11.28
CA PHE A 247 7.21 3.37 -10.97
C PHE A 247 8.69 3.32 -11.32
N VAL A 248 9.52 2.94 -10.35
CA VAL A 248 10.96 2.73 -10.50
C VAL A 248 11.29 1.33 -9.96
N GLY A 249 11.46 0.39 -10.88
CA GLY A 249 11.86 -0.98 -10.56
C GLY A 249 13.38 -1.12 -10.37
N GLU A 250 13.83 -2.30 -9.96
CA GLU A 250 15.26 -2.56 -9.71
C GLU A 250 16.17 -2.42 -10.94
N SER A 251 15.62 -2.74 -12.11
CA SER A 251 16.28 -2.68 -13.41
C SER A 251 16.04 -1.38 -14.17
N ASP A 252 15.46 -0.37 -13.52
CA ASP A 252 15.21 0.93 -14.17
C ASP A 252 16.53 1.56 -14.62
N PRO A 253 16.69 1.93 -15.91
CA PRO A 253 17.93 2.47 -16.45
C PRO A 253 18.35 3.79 -15.78
N ARG A 254 17.42 4.58 -15.28
CA ARG A 254 17.68 5.83 -14.55
C ARG A 254 18.45 5.58 -13.25
N LEU A 255 18.25 4.41 -12.61
CA LEU A 255 19.04 4.01 -11.45
C LEU A 255 20.48 3.67 -11.81
N ALA A 256 20.74 3.11 -13.02
CA ALA A 256 22.09 2.85 -13.49
C ALA A 256 22.85 4.17 -13.64
N THR A 257 22.27 5.16 -14.31
CA THR A 257 22.83 6.52 -14.44
C THR A 257 23.14 7.14 -13.07
N LEU A 258 22.25 6.97 -12.09
CA LEU A 258 22.47 7.51 -10.75
C LEU A 258 23.63 6.80 -10.03
N ARG A 259 23.80 5.47 -10.24
CA ARG A 259 24.90 4.67 -9.67
C ARG A 259 26.27 5.00 -10.25
N GLU A 260 26.34 5.61 -11.44
CA GLU A 260 27.59 6.08 -12.05
C GLU A 260 28.20 7.30 -11.33
N ASN A 261 27.44 7.97 -10.46
CA ASN A 261 27.95 9.10 -9.69
C ASN A 261 28.87 8.60 -8.56
N PRO A 262 30.17 8.96 -8.56
CA PRO A 262 31.15 8.46 -7.60
C PRO A 262 30.89 8.87 -6.16
N SER A 263 30.11 9.93 -5.94
CA SER A 263 29.70 10.38 -4.60
C SER A 263 28.55 9.58 -4.02
N LEU A 264 27.94 8.65 -4.78
CA LEU A 264 26.86 7.79 -4.36
C LEU A 264 27.37 6.36 -4.20
N GLN A 265 27.22 5.80 -3.03
CA GLN A 265 27.74 4.48 -2.66
C GLN A 265 26.70 3.37 -2.80
N GLY A 266 25.42 3.74 -2.79
CA GLY A 266 24.30 2.82 -2.97
C GLY A 266 23.06 3.53 -3.46
N VAL A 267 22.31 2.89 -4.38
CA VAL A 267 21.01 3.37 -4.86
C VAL A 267 20.06 2.17 -4.85
N ILE A 268 19.15 2.18 -3.88
CA ILE A 268 18.40 1.00 -3.48
C ILE A 268 16.90 1.32 -3.47
N PRO A 269 16.12 0.85 -4.46
CA PRO A 269 14.67 0.93 -4.37
C PRO A 269 14.17 0.03 -3.24
N ILE A 270 13.41 0.57 -2.30
CA ILE A 270 12.84 -0.18 -1.18
C ILE A 270 11.34 -0.47 -1.35
N GLY A 271 10.81 -0.19 -2.53
CA GLY A 271 9.42 -0.41 -2.90
C GLY A 271 8.73 0.87 -3.36
N GLY A 272 7.44 0.93 -3.21
CA GLY A 272 6.63 2.07 -3.60
C GLY A 272 5.15 1.79 -3.40
N TYR A 273 4.30 2.63 -3.96
CA TYR A 273 2.86 2.51 -3.79
C TYR A 273 2.10 3.16 -4.96
N ALA A 274 0.92 2.61 -5.22
CA ALA A 274 -0.07 3.25 -6.08
C ALA A 274 -0.53 4.57 -5.44
N LEU A 275 -0.54 5.66 -6.22
CA LEU A 275 -1.06 6.94 -5.74
C LEU A 275 -2.48 6.79 -5.21
N PRO A 276 -2.76 7.26 -3.98
CA PRO A 276 -4.12 7.29 -3.47
C PRO A 276 -5.05 8.08 -4.38
N LEU A 277 -6.33 7.74 -4.33
CA LEU A 277 -7.35 8.50 -5.02
C LEU A 277 -7.40 9.91 -4.43
N SER A 278 -7.36 10.92 -5.30
CA SER A 278 -7.57 12.32 -4.88
C SER A 278 -8.95 12.46 -4.23
N LYS A 279 -9.04 13.31 -3.20
CA LYS A 279 -10.35 13.72 -2.66
C LYS A 279 -11.08 14.44 -3.80
N SER A 280 -12.14 13.82 -4.31
CA SER A 280 -13.14 14.50 -5.13
C SER A 280 -14.07 15.29 -4.24
#